data_8273699d0c3b00bf3ded14d4506974ea
#
_entry.id   8273699d0c3b00bf3ded14d4506974ea
#
_cell.length_a   1.000
_cell.length_b   1.000
_cell.length_c   1.000
_cell.angle_alpha   90.00
_cell.angle_beta   90.00
_cell.angle_gamma   90.00
#
_symmetry.space_group_name_H-M   'P 1'
#
loop_
_entity.id
_entity.type
_entity.pdbx_description
1 polymer ?
#
loop_
_entity_poly.entity_id
_entity_poly.type
_entity_poly.pdbx_seq_one_letter_code
_entity_poly.pdbx_strand_id
1 'polypeptide(L)'
;LVKASDTIAWLTDNLITSQDWEAGIRDNLLASKLSQELFAKDAEVFFAENKLDFEQIILYQIVVPYEQLAQEIFYQIEESEMSFYEAAHLYDSDERRRRDCGFEGKLYRWNLQPDVATILFNSKVGELVGPIRIEQASYIFLIEEKISAELTSEIYQEILNRIFRTWLDSELNHIEIR
;
A
#
# COMPACT_ATOMS: atom_id res chain seq x y z
N LEU A 1 -2.78 -20.55 20.32
CA LEU A 1 -1.66 -20.56 21.29
C LEU A 1 -0.59 -21.49 20.73
N VAL A 2 0.55 -20.92 20.29
CA VAL A 2 1.74 -21.69 19.87
C VAL A 2 2.31 -22.37 21.12
N LYS A 3 2.57 -23.68 21.05
CA LYS A 3 3.16 -24.41 22.17
C LYS A 3 4.66 -24.08 22.28
N ALA A 4 5.19 -24.04 23.48
CA ALA A 4 6.62 -23.79 23.72
C ALA A 4 7.55 -24.78 22.96
N SER A 5 7.09 -26.04 22.77
CA SER A 5 7.77 -27.05 21.97
C SER A 5 7.93 -26.64 20.51
N ASP A 6 6.92 -25.99 19.95
CA ASP A 6 6.90 -25.58 18.54
C ASP A 6 7.84 -24.40 18.30
N THR A 7 7.94 -23.51 19.31
CA THR A 7 8.89 -22.38 19.28
C THR A 7 10.33 -22.87 19.33
N ILE A 8 10.65 -23.85 20.18
CA ILE A 8 12.01 -24.42 20.31
C ILE A 8 12.40 -25.15 19.03
N ALA A 9 11.49 -25.93 18.44
CA ALA A 9 11.71 -26.60 17.17
C ALA A 9 12.02 -25.58 16.05
N TRP A 10 11.19 -24.54 15.94
CA TRP A 10 11.39 -23.48 14.96
C TRP A 10 12.73 -22.75 15.12
N LEU A 11 13.13 -22.42 16.36
CA LEU A 11 14.43 -21.80 16.63
C LEU A 11 15.60 -22.70 16.18
N THR A 12 15.49 -23.99 16.46
CA THR A 12 16.51 -24.98 16.07
C THR A 12 16.63 -25.08 14.55
N ASP A 13 15.50 -25.16 13.84
CA ASP A 13 15.44 -25.25 12.38
C ASP A 13 16.03 -23.99 11.71
N ASN A 14 15.92 -22.83 12.36
CA ASN A 14 16.46 -21.55 11.87
C ASN A 14 17.87 -21.24 12.41
N LEU A 15 18.52 -22.16 13.14
CA LEU A 15 19.85 -21.98 13.74
C LEU A 15 19.95 -20.78 14.69
N ILE A 16 18.87 -20.45 15.39
CA ILE A 16 18.80 -19.37 16.35
C ILE A 16 18.85 -19.96 17.76
N THR A 17 19.75 -19.46 18.61
CA THR A 17 19.75 -19.87 20.02
C THR A 17 18.63 -19.19 20.80
N SER A 18 18.14 -19.81 21.86
CA SER A 18 17.14 -19.20 22.74
C SER A 18 17.63 -17.86 23.33
N GLN A 19 18.93 -17.77 23.59
CA GLN A 19 19.57 -16.56 24.12
C GLN A 19 19.58 -15.43 23.10
N ASP A 20 19.91 -15.70 21.83
CA ASP A 20 19.88 -14.70 20.75
C ASP A 20 18.45 -14.25 20.48
N TRP A 21 17.49 -15.17 20.54
CA TRP A 21 16.07 -14.85 20.36
C TRP A 21 15.53 -13.94 21.49
N GLU A 22 15.86 -14.26 22.75
CA GLU A 22 15.50 -13.41 23.90
C GLU A 22 16.18 -12.04 23.83
N ALA A 23 17.43 -11.98 23.40
CA ALA A 23 18.14 -10.73 23.17
C ALA A 23 17.45 -9.90 22.08
N GLY A 24 17.12 -10.51 20.95
CA GLY A 24 16.40 -9.84 19.86
C GLY A 24 15.04 -9.29 20.28
N ILE A 25 14.27 -10.04 21.08
CA ILE A 25 13.01 -9.54 21.65
C ILE A 25 13.24 -8.33 22.55
N ARG A 26 14.23 -8.42 23.44
CA ARG A 26 14.57 -7.32 24.36
C ARG A 26 14.96 -6.06 23.58
N ASP A 27 15.82 -6.20 22.58
CA ASP A 27 16.29 -5.09 21.77
C ASP A 27 15.16 -4.45 20.97
N ASN A 28 14.25 -5.26 20.40
CA ASN A 28 13.06 -4.77 19.74
C ASN A 28 12.12 -4.01 20.69
N LEU A 29 11.91 -4.51 21.90
CA LEU A 29 11.09 -3.84 22.91
C LEU A 29 11.73 -2.52 23.38
N LEU A 30 13.05 -2.49 23.54
CA LEU A 30 13.78 -1.28 23.89
C LEU A 30 13.73 -0.25 22.77
N ALA A 31 13.94 -0.67 21.53
CA ALA A 31 13.83 0.19 20.36
C ALA A 31 12.42 0.78 20.22
N SER A 32 11.38 -0.05 20.42
CA SER A 32 10.00 0.41 20.38
C SER A 32 9.67 1.43 21.47
N LYS A 33 10.13 1.21 22.71
CA LYS A 33 9.95 2.18 23.80
C LYS A 33 10.73 3.47 23.55
N LEU A 34 11.97 3.36 23.10
CA LEU A 34 12.81 4.52 22.81
C LEU A 34 12.21 5.35 21.67
N SER A 35 11.74 4.71 20.60
CA SER A 35 11.10 5.41 19.49
C SER A 35 9.85 6.16 19.93
N GLN A 36 9.06 5.56 20.82
CA GLN A 36 7.85 6.19 21.35
C GLN A 36 8.19 7.39 22.25
N GLU A 37 9.18 7.27 23.14
CA GLU A 37 9.60 8.38 24.01
C GLU A 37 10.19 9.56 23.23
N LEU A 38 10.97 9.28 22.18
CA LEU A 38 11.63 10.32 21.41
C LEU A 38 10.71 10.99 20.39
N PHE A 39 9.87 10.20 19.70
CA PHE A 39 9.21 10.64 18.47
C PHE A 39 7.67 10.55 18.48
N ALA A 40 7.03 10.31 19.64
CA ALA A 40 5.58 10.21 19.72
C ALA A 40 4.87 11.45 19.12
N LYS A 41 5.33 12.65 19.49
CA LYS A 41 4.77 13.90 18.99
C LYS A 41 5.10 14.14 17.52
N ASP A 42 6.30 13.77 17.10
CA ASP A 42 6.74 13.95 15.72
C ASP A 42 5.94 13.04 14.78
N ALA A 43 5.54 11.85 15.23
CA ALA A 43 4.68 10.96 14.46
C ALA A 43 3.28 11.54 14.24
N GLU A 44 2.68 12.19 15.26
CA GLU A 44 1.40 12.87 15.14
C GLU A 44 1.48 14.07 14.18
N VAL A 45 2.54 14.88 14.30
CA VAL A 45 2.79 16.02 13.41
C VAL A 45 3.02 15.55 11.98
N PHE A 46 3.84 14.52 11.78
CA PHE A 46 4.09 13.94 10.47
C PHE A 46 2.80 13.48 9.79
N PHE A 47 1.93 12.77 10.53
CA PHE A 47 0.65 12.35 9.98
C PHE A 47 -0.22 13.54 9.59
N ALA A 48 -0.30 14.57 10.44
CA ALA A 48 -1.13 15.75 10.19
C ALA A 48 -0.66 16.53 8.95
N GLU A 49 0.67 16.67 8.77
CA GLU A 49 1.28 17.36 7.63
C GLU A 49 1.16 16.57 6.31
N ASN A 50 1.15 15.23 6.39
CA ASN A 50 1.12 14.34 5.23
C ASN A 50 -0.21 13.56 5.12
N LYS A 51 -1.29 14.07 5.67
CA LYS A 51 -2.57 13.37 5.77
C LYS A 51 -3.07 12.82 4.43
N LEU A 52 -2.91 13.57 3.36
CA LEU A 52 -3.33 13.16 2.01
C LEU A 52 -2.62 11.88 1.53
N ASP A 53 -1.39 11.67 1.94
CA ASP A 53 -0.65 10.48 1.54
C ASP A 53 -1.23 9.20 2.17
N PHE A 54 -1.86 9.33 3.33
CA PHE A 54 -2.51 8.23 4.04
C PHE A 54 -3.95 7.95 3.61
N GLU A 55 -4.49 8.74 2.67
CA GLU A 55 -5.75 8.40 2.04
C GLU A 55 -5.62 7.11 1.22
N GLN A 56 -6.69 6.31 1.22
CA GLN A 56 -6.75 5.05 0.49
C GLN A 56 -7.93 5.04 -0.46
N ILE A 57 -7.78 4.26 -1.52
CA ILE A 57 -8.82 4.01 -2.50
C ILE A 57 -8.93 2.51 -2.74
N ILE A 58 -10.15 2.00 -2.81
CA ILE A 58 -10.44 0.66 -3.31
C ILE A 58 -10.93 0.82 -4.73
N LEU A 59 -10.29 0.13 -5.66
CA LEU A 59 -10.62 0.25 -7.06
C LEU A 59 -10.53 -1.08 -7.81
N TYR A 60 -11.20 -1.08 -8.94
CA TYR A 60 -11.03 -2.04 -10.02
C TYR A 60 -10.30 -1.37 -11.18
N GLN A 61 -9.52 -2.13 -11.93
CA GLN A 61 -8.85 -1.62 -13.12
C GLN A 61 -8.88 -2.64 -14.27
N ILE A 62 -8.85 -2.10 -15.48
CA ILE A 62 -8.65 -2.85 -16.72
C ILE A 62 -7.40 -2.29 -17.37
N VAL A 63 -6.46 -3.15 -17.70
CA VAL A 63 -5.20 -2.76 -18.35
C VAL A 63 -5.13 -3.45 -19.71
N VAL A 64 -5.02 -2.65 -20.77
CA VAL A 64 -4.87 -3.15 -22.13
C VAL A 64 -3.68 -2.48 -22.83
N PRO A 65 -3.03 -3.17 -23.80
CA PRO A 65 -1.83 -2.62 -24.45
C PRO A 65 -2.14 -1.48 -25.44
N TYR A 66 -3.36 -1.42 -25.98
CA TYR A 66 -3.72 -0.48 -27.06
C TYR A 66 -4.75 0.53 -26.60
N GLU A 67 -4.46 1.81 -26.84
CA GLU A 67 -5.35 2.92 -26.48
C GLU A 67 -6.72 2.84 -27.18
N GLN A 68 -6.72 2.46 -28.46
CA GLN A 68 -7.97 2.31 -29.22
C GLN A 68 -8.91 1.25 -28.62
N LEU A 69 -8.33 0.12 -28.16
CA LEU A 69 -9.10 -0.91 -27.46
C LEU A 69 -9.63 -0.40 -26.12
N ALA A 70 -8.81 0.35 -25.37
CA ALA A 70 -9.26 0.95 -24.12
C ALA A 70 -10.43 1.93 -24.33
N GLN A 71 -10.36 2.75 -25.38
CA GLN A 71 -11.45 3.66 -25.73
C GLN A 71 -12.73 2.92 -26.08
N GLU A 72 -12.65 1.87 -26.88
CA GLU A 72 -13.81 1.06 -27.25
C GLU A 72 -14.45 0.41 -26.01
N ILE A 73 -13.64 -0.22 -25.15
CA ILE A 73 -14.12 -0.81 -23.89
C ILE A 73 -14.76 0.26 -23.01
N PHE A 74 -14.13 1.42 -22.87
CA PHE A 74 -14.66 2.52 -22.07
C PHE A 74 -16.06 2.94 -22.55
N TYR A 75 -16.26 3.15 -23.85
CA TYR A 75 -17.55 3.53 -24.40
C TYR A 75 -18.60 2.42 -24.23
N GLN A 76 -18.25 1.16 -24.44
CA GLN A 76 -19.18 0.04 -24.23
C GLN A 76 -19.66 -0.04 -22.77
N ILE A 77 -18.78 0.27 -21.80
CA ILE A 77 -19.17 0.33 -20.39
C ILE A 77 -20.04 1.56 -20.12
N GLU A 78 -19.65 2.74 -20.63
CA GLU A 78 -20.38 4.00 -20.43
C GLU A 78 -21.80 3.93 -21.01
N GLU A 79 -21.97 3.30 -22.19
CA GLU A 79 -23.24 3.08 -22.83
C GLU A 79 -24.04 1.89 -22.27
N SER A 80 -23.51 1.22 -21.28
CA SER A 80 -24.11 0.04 -20.61
C SER A 80 -24.34 -1.17 -21.57
N GLU A 81 -23.55 -1.26 -22.62
CA GLU A 81 -23.54 -2.44 -23.51
C GLU A 81 -22.79 -3.61 -22.83
N MET A 82 -21.85 -3.32 -21.95
CA MET A 82 -21.08 -4.28 -21.17
C MET A 82 -20.85 -3.76 -19.76
N SER A 83 -20.83 -4.63 -18.78
CA SER A 83 -20.42 -4.26 -17.42
C SER A 83 -18.90 -4.12 -17.31
N PHE A 84 -18.42 -3.27 -16.36
CA PHE A 84 -16.99 -3.16 -16.09
C PHE A 84 -16.36 -4.52 -15.75
N TYR A 85 -17.03 -5.32 -14.94
CA TYR A 85 -16.53 -6.62 -14.46
C TYR A 85 -16.41 -7.64 -15.59
N GLU A 86 -17.35 -7.62 -16.54
CA GLU A 86 -17.30 -8.45 -17.73
C GLU A 86 -16.18 -8.01 -18.67
N ALA A 87 -16.01 -6.71 -18.88
CA ALA A 87 -14.92 -6.16 -19.67
C ALA A 87 -13.55 -6.52 -19.05
N ALA A 88 -13.40 -6.40 -17.73
CA ALA A 88 -12.19 -6.78 -17.03
C ALA A 88 -11.86 -8.27 -17.22
N HIS A 89 -12.87 -9.14 -17.09
CA HIS A 89 -12.71 -10.58 -17.28
C HIS A 89 -12.28 -10.94 -18.72
N LEU A 90 -12.78 -10.24 -19.69
CA LEU A 90 -12.52 -10.53 -21.10
C LEU A 90 -11.22 -9.93 -21.62
N TYR A 91 -10.90 -8.70 -21.23
CA TYR A 91 -9.88 -7.89 -21.93
C TYR A 91 -8.65 -7.54 -21.10
N ASP A 92 -8.67 -7.65 -19.76
CA ASP A 92 -7.47 -7.30 -18.97
C ASP A 92 -6.27 -8.14 -19.40
N SER A 93 -5.11 -7.52 -19.49
CA SER A 93 -3.85 -8.19 -19.87
C SER A 93 -3.31 -9.12 -18.78
N ASP A 94 -3.70 -8.91 -17.53
CA ASP A 94 -3.27 -9.74 -16.39
C ASP A 94 -4.29 -10.85 -16.09
N GLU A 95 -3.83 -12.11 -16.09
CA GLU A 95 -4.71 -13.27 -15.89
C GLU A 95 -5.31 -13.34 -14.48
N ARG A 96 -4.61 -12.86 -13.46
CA ARG A 96 -5.13 -12.80 -12.09
C ARG A 96 -6.27 -11.79 -12.01
N ARG A 97 -6.05 -10.56 -12.52
CA ARG A 97 -7.11 -9.53 -12.54
C ARG A 97 -8.31 -9.93 -13.38
N ARG A 98 -8.11 -10.63 -14.49
CA ARG A 98 -9.25 -11.21 -15.22
C ARG A 98 -10.11 -12.11 -14.35
N ARG A 99 -9.49 -13.01 -13.58
CA ARG A 99 -10.22 -13.91 -12.66
C ARG A 99 -10.94 -13.15 -11.55
N ASP A 100 -10.31 -12.08 -11.06
CA ASP A 100 -10.84 -11.23 -10.00
C ASP A 100 -11.72 -10.09 -10.56
N CYS A 101 -12.13 -10.17 -11.85
CA CYS A 101 -12.97 -9.18 -12.55
C CYS A 101 -12.46 -7.74 -12.43
N GLY A 102 -11.13 -7.57 -12.45
CA GLY A 102 -10.47 -6.27 -12.40
C GLY A 102 -10.13 -5.77 -10.99
N PHE A 103 -10.43 -6.53 -9.92
CA PHE A 103 -10.19 -6.08 -8.56
C PHE A 103 -8.68 -5.90 -8.28
N GLU A 104 -8.28 -4.68 -7.97
CA GLU A 104 -6.90 -4.35 -7.59
C GLU A 104 -6.73 -4.29 -6.08
N GLY A 105 -7.80 -3.95 -5.37
CA GLY A 105 -7.83 -3.86 -3.92
C GLY A 105 -7.64 -2.46 -3.39
N LYS A 106 -7.12 -2.38 -2.17
CA LYS A 106 -6.90 -1.15 -1.44
C LYS A 106 -5.51 -0.60 -1.71
N LEU A 107 -5.43 0.62 -2.20
CA LEU A 107 -4.20 1.33 -2.52
C LEU A 107 -4.11 2.64 -1.76
N TYR A 108 -2.93 2.95 -1.25
CA TYR A 108 -2.61 4.30 -0.78
C TYR A 108 -2.32 5.23 -1.94
N ARG A 109 -2.42 6.53 -1.71
CA ARG A 109 -2.09 7.56 -2.71
C ARG A 109 -0.68 7.37 -3.29
N TRP A 110 0.31 7.03 -2.47
CA TRP A 110 1.70 6.80 -2.92
C TRP A 110 1.93 5.52 -3.73
N ASN A 111 0.97 4.59 -3.78
CA ASN A 111 1.05 3.41 -4.65
C ASN A 111 0.77 3.75 -6.12
N LEU A 112 0.26 4.95 -6.39
CA LEU A 112 -0.12 5.43 -7.71
C LEU A 112 0.86 6.49 -8.20
N GLN A 113 1.00 6.62 -9.52
CA GLN A 113 1.70 7.77 -10.09
C GLN A 113 0.98 9.07 -9.72
N PRO A 114 1.68 10.18 -9.42
CA PRO A 114 1.08 11.40 -8.87
C PRO A 114 -0.09 11.95 -9.69
N ASP A 115 0.04 11.94 -11.03
CA ASP A 115 -1.01 12.42 -11.94
C ASP A 115 -2.26 11.52 -11.88
N VAL A 116 -2.05 10.20 -11.88
CA VAL A 116 -3.12 9.20 -11.76
C VAL A 116 -3.81 9.31 -10.40
N ALA A 117 -3.04 9.40 -9.32
CA ALA A 117 -3.55 9.60 -7.97
C ALA A 117 -4.43 10.86 -7.89
N THR A 118 -3.99 11.96 -8.51
CA THR A 118 -4.74 13.22 -8.53
C THR A 118 -6.10 13.02 -9.22
N ILE A 119 -6.14 12.34 -10.36
CA ILE A 119 -7.38 12.08 -11.08
C ILE A 119 -8.30 11.19 -10.25
N LEU A 120 -7.82 10.02 -9.79
CA LEU A 120 -8.64 9.03 -9.09
C LEU A 120 -9.19 9.55 -7.76
N PHE A 121 -8.37 10.27 -6.98
CA PHE A 121 -8.83 10.84 -5.71
C PHE A 121 -9.78 12.02 -5.86
N ASN A 122 -9.81 12.71 -7.01
CA ASN A 122 -10.78 13.76 -7.32
C ASN A 122 -12.09 13.23 -7.95
N SER A 123 -12.08 12.04 -8.57
CA SER A 123 -13.28 11.43 -9.17
C SER A 123 -14.24 10.93 -8.09
N LYS A 124 -15.48 10.59 -8.46
CA LYS A 124 -16.49 10.11 -7.51
C LYS A 124 -16.43 8.60 -7.34
N VAL A 125 -16.95 8.11 -6.21
CA VAL A 125 -17.23 6.67 -6.03
C VAL A 125 -18.27 6.23 -7.05
N GLY A 126 -18.03 5.09 -7.69
CA GLY A 126 -18.84 4.56 -8.80
C GLY A 126 -18.52 5.18 -10.16
N GLU A 127 -17.58 6.13 -10.24
CA GLU A 127 -17.19 6.77 -11.49
C GLU A 127 -16.22 5.88 -12.29
N LEU A 128 -16.51 5.76 -13.59
CA LEU A 128 -15.61 5.18 -14.58
C LEU A 128 -14.59 6.24 -14.99
N VAL A 129 -13.32 5.95 -14.83
CA VAL A 129 -12.22 6.89 -15.06
C VAL A 129 -11.26 6.35 -16.11
N GLY A 130 -10.99 7.13 -17.12
CA GLY A 130 -10.05 6.75 -18.18
C GLY A 130 -10.59 7.01 -19.58
N PRO A 131 -10.02 6.35 -20.61
CA PRO A 131 -8.73 5.64 -20.53
C PRO A 131 -7.56 6.57 -20.22
N ILE A 132 -6.67 6.13 -19.33
CA ILE A 132 -5.45 6.86 -19.00
C ILE A 132 -4.25 6.08 -19.54
N ARG A 133 -3.43 6.73 -20.35
CA ARG A 133 -2.18 6.15 -20.83
C ARG A 133 -1.11 6.22 -19.76
N ILE A 134 -0.59 5.05 -19.34
CA ILE A 134 0.52 4.95 -18.41
C ILE A 134 1.60 4.10 -19.09
N GLU A 135 2.74 4.69 -19.40
CA GLU A 135 3.83 4.06 -20.16
C GLU A 135 3.34 3.46 -21.49
N GLN A 136 3.33 2.13 -21.59
CA GLN A 136 2.96 1.42 -22.81
C GLN A 136 1.56 0.78 -22.77
N ALA A 137 0.81 0.99 -21.69
CA ALA A 137 -0.51 0.43 -21.48
C ALA A 137 -1.55 1.52 -21.23
N SER A 138 -2.82 1.20 -21.49
CA SER A 138 -3.96 2.06 -21.21
C SER A 138 -4.80 1.45 -20.12
N TYR A 139 -5.20 2.28 -19.17
CA TYR A 139 -5.89 1.91 -17.95
C TYR A 139 -7.30 2.50 -17.92
N ILE A 140 -8.26 1.70 -17.51
CA ILE A 140 -9.61 2.13 -17.17
C ILE A 140 -9.85 1.75 -15.72
N PHE A 141 -10.34 2.67 -14.92
CA PHE A 141 -10.57 2.48 -13.50
C PHE A 141 -12.03 2.63 -13.13
N LEU A 142 -12.49 1.83 -12.18
CA LEU A 142 -13.77 2.00 -11.50
C LEU A 142 -13.49 2.16 -10.00
N ILE A 143 -13.96 3.28 -9.44
CA ILE A 143 -13.73 3.60 -8.03
C ILE A 143 -14.83 2.95 -7.19
N GLU A 144 -14.43 2.03 -6.31
CA GLU A 144 -15.35 1.33 -5.40
C GLU A 144 -15.57 2.12 -4.11
N GLU A 145 -14.46 2.55 -3.48
CA GLU A 145 -14.53 3.23 -2.19
C GLU A 145 -13.34 4.19 -2.02
N LYS A 146 -13.56 5.26 -1.28
CA LYS A 146 -12.51 6.16 -0.79
C LYS A 146 -12.50 6.13 0.72
N ILE A 147 -11.33 5.87 1.27
CA ILE A 147 -11.11 5.75 2.71
C ILE A 147 -10.28 6.95 3.15
N SER A 148 -10.87 7.78 3.98
CA SER A 148 -10.18 8.94 4.57
C SER A 148 -9.03 8.48 5.46
N ALA A 149 -7.96 9.28 5.48
CA ALA A 149 -6.84 9.00 6.36
C ALA A 149 -7.24 9.16 7.82
N GLU A 150 -7.02 8.11 8.60
CA GLU A 150 -7.17 8.07 10.05
C GLU A 150 -5.87 7.60 10.69
N LEU A 151 -5.45 8.24 11.78
CA LEU A 151 -4.26 7.81 12.52
C LEU A 151 -4.60 6.57 13.36
N THR A 152 -4.64 5.42 12.71
CA THR A 152 -4.80 4.14 13.41
C THR A 152 -3.52 3.77 14.15
N SER A 153 -3.62 2.82 15.08
CA SER A 153 -2.45 2.31 15.80
C SER A 153 -1.37 1.76 14.85
N GLU A 154 -1.80 1.13 13.75
CA GLU A 154 -0.89 0.57 12.74
C GLU A 154 -0.14 1.67 12.00
N ILE A 155 -0.85 2.68 11.50
CA ILE A 155 -0.25 3.83 10.79
C ILE A 155 0.66 4.61 11.73
N TYR A 156 0.25 4.82 12.98
CA TYR A 156 1.08 5.47 13.99
C TYR A 156 2.40 4.72 14.21
N GLN A 157 2.35 3.39 14.38
CA GLN A 157 3.56 2.58 14.55
C GLN A 157 4.44 2.56 13.30
N GLU A 158 3.85 2.55 12.11
CA GLU A 158 4.59 2.63 10.85
C GLU A 158 5.35 3.95 10.72
N ILE A 159 4.68 5.08 10.99
CA ILE A 159 5.30 6.41 11.00
C ILE A 159 6.42 6.47 12.03
N LEU A 160 6.15 6.02 13.25
CA LEU A 160 7.12 6.01 14.34
C LEU A 160 8.37 5.20 13.98
N ASN A 161 8.20 4.01 13.42
CA ASN A 161 9.29 3.17 12.95
C ASN A 161 10.09 3.83 11.82
N ARG A 162 9.43 4.52 10.90
CA ARG A 162 10.08 5.25 9.81
C ARG A 162 10.95 6.39 10.33
N ILE A 163 10.41 7.22 11.22
CA ILE A 163 11.16 8.34 11.84
C ILE A 163 12.34 7.80 12.62
N PHE A 164 12.13 6.76 13.42
CA PHE A 164 13.16 6.14 14.24
C PHE A 164 14.30 5.54 13.40
N ARG A 165 13.99 4.84 12.31
CA ARG A 165 15.01 4.30 11.39
C ARG A 165 15.84 5.42 10.77
N THR A 166 15.19 6.47 10.28
CA THR A 166 15.90 7.62 9.68
C THR A 166 16.84 8.27 10.69
N TRP A 167 16.39 8.42 11.94
CA TRP A 167 17.22 8.93 13.03
C TRP A 167 18.40 8.00 13.34
N LEU A 168 18.18 6.69 13.47
CA LEU A 168 19.24 5.70 13.70
C LEU A 168 20.30 5.73 12.60
N ASP A 169 19.90 5.77 11.34
CA ASP A 169 20.81 5.85 10.20
C ASP A 169 21.66 7.12 10.27
N SER A 170 21.05 8.23 10.67
CA SER A 170 21.78 9.50 10.90
C SER A 170 22.80 9.39 12.03
N GLU A 171 22.43 8.81 13.19
CA GLU A 171 23.33 8.64 14.32
C GLU A 171 24.49 7.69 14.00
N LEU A 172 24.22 6.59 13.30
CA LEU A 172 25.25 5.64 12.88
C LEU A 172 26.27 6.29 11.94
N ASN A 173 25.80 7.07 10.96
CA ASN A 173 26.69 7.81 10.07
C ASN A 173 27.58 8.83 10.81
N HIS A 174 27.11 9.41 11.92
CA HIS A 174 27.92 10.32 12.75
C HIS A 174 28.99 9.59 13.58
N ILE A 175 28.78 8.31 13.88
CA ILE A 175 29.74 7.48 14.64
C ILE A 175 30.86 6.97 13.74
N GLU A 176 30.53 6.58 12.48
CA GLU A 176 31.53 6.05 11.53
C GLU A 176 32.51 7.12 11.01
N ILE A 177 32.20 8.42 11.15
CA ILE A 177 33.06 9.53 10.69
C ILE A 177 34.06 9.97 11.78
N ARG A 178 34.01 9.39 12.96
CA ARG A 178 34.97 9.67 14.06
C ARG A 178 36.03 8.56 14.20
#